data_e7cb4e50ae05ab89c23cf93032acc596
#
_entry.id   e7cb4e50ae05ab89c23cf93032acc596
#
_cell.length_a   1.000
_cell.length_b   1.000
_cell.length_c   1.000
_cell.angle_alpha   90.00
_cell.angle_beta   90.00
_cell.angle_gamma   90.00
#
_symmetry.space_group_name_H-M   'P 1'
#
loop_
_entity.id
_entity.type
_entity.pdbx_description
1 polymer ?
#
loop_
_entity_poly.entity_id
_entity_poly.type
_entity_poly.pdbx_seq_one_letter_code
_entity_poly.pdbx_strand_id
1 'polypeptide(L)'
;MKHVRKFLALTLVLVLALGIVGCAAPAAPDTSDAQAPAEQTTDESKSIKLTLWSCNDMIRPNELKEGQETWYISQAIERFRELHPNVTIEINAYNDNAQLMNDFKAATRAGYGPDIACFVNGPALISLKDGLLPLNDYLDDDLRTKVVGWETCAEGMNADNTIYGMPYLGQSVACFAYNKSLVEQAGLDFEANPPRTIDEFYAALDAIRDAGIQPLHLDESYPGLLLYCLSMWWEQLSGLDGILAHTDEQVSFADDEGFKFMMNEYKKFYDNGWLNKDTATSTDNYNVFLQGGSALHTLYFGDYETYHEALGDDFGMLPVPTADESLIDTDTAVGGVGAALGVSNFSENPDMAVEFVKFLLSRDEMVSMYTKNTAIPIRTDITAADIGRTDDPYFAQAVEMAGGLYFWPDNCLSADVVNIYCSLPCQVLVGNMSLDELTRAMDDAQLD
;
A
#
# COMPACT_ATOMS: atom_id res chain seq x y z
N MET A 1 41.86 -19.66 -30.80
CA MET A 1 42.97 -20.34 -30.11
C MET A 1 42.42 -20.72 -28.75
N LYS A 2 41.92 -21.87 -28.58
CA LYS A 2 42.55 -23.15 -28.15
C LYS A 2 43.11 -23.10 -26.73
N HIS A 3 42.44 -23.92 -25.91
CA HIS A 3 42.94 -24.74 -24.81
C HIS A 3 43.07 -24.07 -23.44
N VAL A 4 42.75 -24.69 -22.27
CA VAL A 4 42.89 -26.09 -21.85
C VAL A 4 41.94 -26.37 -20.66
N ARG A 5 41.32 -27.52 -20.71
CA ARG A 5 40.68 -28.33 -19.69
C ARG A 5 41.67 -28.82 -18.63
N LYS A 6 41.21 -29.13 -17.41
CA LYS A 6 41.25 -30.43 -16.74
C LYS A 6 41.06 -30.26 -15.23
N PHE A 7 40.04 -30.90 -14.66
CA PHE A 7 40.01 -32.14 -13.88
C PHE A 7 40.64 -32.06 -12.49
N LEU A 8 39.89 -32.32 -11.46
CA LEU A 8 39.99 -33.58 -10.68
C LEU A 8 38.78 -33.76 -9.74
N ALA A 9 38.28 -34.95 -9.75
CA ALA A 9 37.22 -35.52 -8.93
C ALA A 9 37.83 -36.41 -7.82
N LEU A 10 36.94 -36.88 -6.93
CA LEU A 10 37.10 -37.97 -5.94
C LEU A 10 37.78 -37.57 -4.61
N THR A 11 37.20 -37.85 -3.45
CA THR A 11 36.93 -39.17 -2.91
C THR A 11 35.89 -39.16 -1.78
N LEU A 12 34.99 -40.12 -1.85
CA LEU A 12 34.07 -40.65 -0.88
C LEU A 12 34.82 -41.46 0.20
N VAL A 13 34.50 -41.32 1.49
CA VAL A 13 34.73 -42.38 2.49
C VAL A 13 33.55 -42.47 3.45
N LEU A 14 32.91 -43.63 3.38
CA LEU A 14 31.88 -44.16 4.24
C LEU A 14 32.51 -44.82 5.47
N VAL A 15 32.01 -44.55 6.68
CA VAL A 15 32.25 -45.46 7.83
C VAL A 15 30.94 -45.67 8.58
N LEU A 16 30.40 -46.87 8.40
CA LEU A 16 29.41 -47.49 9.29
C LEU A 16 30.15 -48.14 10.48
N ALA A 17 29.62 -48.00 11.69
CA ALA A 17 29.85 -48.94 12.74
C ALA A 17 28.61 -49.14 13.60
N LEU A 18 28.08 -50.33 13.55
CA LEU A 18 27.02 -50.89 14.36
C LEU A 18 27.48 -51.13 15.80
N GLY A 19 26.57 -50.99 16.75
CA GLY A 19 26.74 -51.52 18.10
C GLY A 19 25.37 -51.80 18.74
N ILE A 20 25.00 -53.06 18.78
CA ILE A 20 23.77 -53.63 19.35
C ILE A 20 24.03 -54.14 20.75
N VAL A 21 22.94 -54.31 21.54
CA VAL A 21 22.76 -55.10 22.79
C VAL A 21 22.69 -54.22 24.05
N GLY A 22 21.68 -54.30 24.91
CA GLY A 22 20.81 -55.36 25.30
C GLY A 22 19.63 -54.95 26.20
N CYS A 23 18.62 -55.78 26.18
CA CYS A 23 17.43 -55.82 26.99
C CYS A 23 17.66 -56.06 28.49
N ALA A 24 16.82 -55.43 29.32
CA ALA A 24 16.19 -56.09 30.45
C ALA A 24 15.09 -55.22 31.07
N ALA A 25 13.86 -55.70 31.07
CA ALA A 25 12.81 -55.37 32.04
C ALA A 25 12.82 -56.51 33.10
N PRO A 26 12.31 -56.34 34.34
CA PRO A 26 10.90 -56.14 34.58
C PRO A 26 10.51 -55.36 35.87
N ALA A 27 9.20 -55.19 36.03
CA ALA A 27 8.35 -55.11 37.25
C ALA A 27 7.91 -53.74 37.73
N ALA A 28 6.60 -53.48 37.56
CA ALA A 28 5.77 -52.62 38.41
C ALA A 28 5.55 -53.27 39.79
N PRO A 29 5.19 -52.48 40.83
CA PRO A 29 3.77 -52.25 41.06
C PRO A 29 3.33 -50.88 41.64
N ASP A 30 2.04 -50.56 41.37
CA ASP A 30 1.04 -49.83 42.14
C ASP A 30 1.46 -48.78 43.19
N THR A 31 0.91 -47.56 43.08
CA THR A 31 -0.24 -47.07 43.83
C THR A 31 -0.52 -45.60 43.56
N SER A 32 -1.79 -45.31 43.37
CA SER A 32 -2.55 -44.07 43.48
C SER A 32 -1.89 -42.89 44.20
N ASP A 33 -1.84 -41.72 43.51
CA ASP A 33 -2.17 -40.45 44.15
C ASP A 33 -2.74 -39.46 43.12
N ALA A 34 -3.79 -38.78 43.54
CA ALA A 34 -4.54 -37.84 42.76
C ALA A 34 -3.69 -36.61 42.42
N GLN A 35 -3.46 -36.39 41.15
CA GLN A 35 -2.77 -35.19 40.65
C GLN A 35 -3.77 -34.10 40.36
N ALA A 36 -3.59 -32.96 41.01
CA ALA A 36 -4.26 -31.71 40.74
C ALA A 36 -4.01 -31.26 39.26
N PRO A 37 -4.90 -30.43 38.69
CA PRO A 37 -4.70 -29.95 37.30
C PRO A 37 -3.36 -29.24 37.20
N ALA A 38 -2.52 -29.69 36.28
CA ALA A 38 -1.28 -29.00 35.95
C ALA A 38 -1.64 -27.63 35.37
N GLU A 39 -1.21 -26.57 36.06
CA GLU A 39 -1.01 -25.28 35.45
C GLU A 39 -0.10 -25.47 34.23
N GLN A 40 -0.58 -25.09 33.06
CA GLN A 40 0.26 -24.96 31.87
C GLN A 40 1.25 -23.83 32.15
N THR A 41 2.40 -24.17 32.70
CA THR A 41 3.57 -23.30 32.64
C THR A 41 4.01 -23.28 31.16
N THR A 42 3.75 -22.15 30.48
CA THR A 42 4.41 -21.83 29.22
C THR A 42 5.91 -21.97 29.43
N ASP A 43 6.55 -22.84 28.64
CA ASP A 43 8.00 -23.05 28.69
C ASP A 43 8.70 -21.82 28.08
N GLU A 44 8.95 -20.80 28.92
CA GLU A 44 9.67 -19.55 28.56
C GLU A 44 11.13 -19.79 28.11
N SER A 45 11.58 -21.02 28.04
CA SER A 45 12.98 -21.38 27.78
C SER A 45 13.32 -21.57 26.30
N LYS A 46 12.33 -21.71 25.39
CA LYS A 46 12.59 -21.95 23.96
C LYS A 46 12.80 -20.62 23.22
N SER A 47 13.99 -20.43 22.66
CA SER A 47 14.24 -19.29 21.76
C SER A 47 13.37 -19.38 20.50
N ILE A 48 12.67 -18.31 20.19
CA ILE A 48 11.84 -18.15 18.98
C ILE A 48 12.55 -17.18 18.03
N LYS A 49 12.66 -17.58 16.78
CA LYS A 49 13.17 -16.72 15.72
C LYS A 49 12.07 -16.52 14.70
N LEU A 50 11.75 -15.26 14.40
CA LEU A 50 10.83 -14.84 13.35
C LEU A 50 11.59 -14.10 12.25
N THR A 51 11.09 -14.21 11.02
CA THR A 51 11.60 -13.48 9.87
C THR A 51 10.49 -12.59 9.31
N LEU A 52 10.79 -11.30 9.16
CA LEU A 52 9.90 -10.30 8.57
C LEU A 52 10.42 -9.89 7.19
N TRP A 53 9.61 -10.07 6.15
CA TRP A 53 9.86 -9.47 4.84
C TRP A 53 9.14 -8.13 4.75
N SER A 54 9.89 -7.06 4.59
CA SER A 54 9.35 -5.70 4.45
C SER A 54 9.42 -5.24 3.01
N CYS A 55 8.43 -4.47 2.57
CA CYS A 55 8.46 -3.72 1.31
C CYS A 55 8.89 -2.27 1.55
N ASN A 56 9.09 -1.52 0.47
CA ASN A 56 9.47 -0.10 0.51
C ASN A 56 8.50 0.77 1.33
N ASP A 57 7.20 0.42 1.31
CA ASP A 57 6.19 1.19 2.03
C ASP A 57 6.36 1.10 3.55
N MET A 58 6.96 0.01 4.05
CA MET A 58 7.21 -0.20 5.48
C MET A 58 8.45 0.57 5.99
N ILE A 59 9.37 0.92 5.09
CA ILE A 59 10.58 1.65 5.40
C ILE A 59 10.56 2.92 4.55
N ARG A 60 10.31 4.06 5.17
CA ARG A 60 10.14 5.32 4.44
C ARG A 60 11.44 5.81 3.79
N PRO A 61 11.38 6.60 2.71
CA PRO A 61 12.57 7.08 2.00
C PRO A 61 13.55 7.87 2.86
N ASN A 62 13.07 8.60 3.88
CA ASN A 62 13.92 9.28 4.87
C ASN A 62 14.65 8.28 5.77
N GLU A 63 14.00 7.19 6.18
CA GLU A 63 14.60 6.14 6.99
C GLU A 63 15.67 5.36 6.21
N LEU A 64 15.47 5.13 4.91
CA LEU A 64 16.47 4.46 4.04
C LEU A 64 17.80 5.21 3.94
N LYS A 65 17.82 6.52 4.25
CA LYS A 65 19.05 7.33 4.28
C LYS A 65 19.86 7.16 5.55
N GLU A 66 19.29 6.53 6.56
CA GLU A 66 19.86 6.32 7.87
C GLU A 66 20.26 4.84 8.08
N GLY A 67 20.88 4.52 9.22
CA GLY A 67 21.17 3.14 9.58
C GLY A 67 19.90 2.35 9.93
N GLN A 68 19.89 1.05 9.64
CA GLN A 68 18.73 0.19 9.88
C GLN A 68 18.24 0.25 11.34
N GLU A 69 19.13 0.50 12.29
CA GLU A 69 18.80 0.62 13.72
C GLU A 69 17.90 1.83 14.05
N THR A 70 17.84 2.82 13.15
CA THR A 70 17.02 4.02 13.32
C THR A 70 15.60 3.86 12.76
N TRP A 71 15.36 2.83 11.95
CA TRP A 71 14.04 2.60 11.35
C TRP A 71 12.99 2.37 12.43
N TYR A 72 11.80 2.89 12.22
CA TYR A 72 10.68 2.67 13.13
C TYR A 72 10.48 1.19 13.44
N ILE A 73 10.44 0.34 12.39
CA ILE A 73 10.22 -1.10 12.56
C ILE A 73 11.32 -1.77 13.39
N SER A 74 12.58 -1.35 13.23
CA SER A 74 13.70 -1.89 14.03
C SER A 74 13.55 -1.50 15.50
N GLN A 75 13.13 -0.27 15.77
CA GLN A 75 12.88 0.20 17.13
C GLN A 75 11.65 -0.50 17.76
N ALA A 76 10.61 -0.76 16.97
CA ALA A 76 9.45 -1.53 17.43
C ALA A 76 9.83 -2.98 17.78
N ILE A 77 10.70 -3.62 16.99
CA ILE A 77 11.23 -4.96 17.29
C ILE A 77 11.98 -4.97 18.63
N GLU A 78 12.79 -3.94 18.92
CA GLU A 78 13.48 -3.86 20.20
C GLU A 78 12.51 -3.70 21.39
N ARG A 79 11.45 -2.88 21.24
CA ARG A 79 10.40 -2.77 22.26
C ARG A 79 9.62 -4.08 22.44
N PHE A 80 9.33 -4.78 21.35
CA PHE A 80 8.69 -6.11 21.41
C PHE A 80 9.58 -7.13 22.12
N ARG A 81 10.92 -7.08 21.89
CA ARG A 81 11.87 -7.94 22.57
C ARG A 81 11.97 -7.67 24.07
N GLU A 82 11.72 -6.44 24.53
CA GLU A 82 11.64 -6.17 25.96
C GLU A 82 10.47 -6.90 26.64
N LEU A 83 9.36 -7.08 25.90
CA LEU A 83 8.20 -7.84 26.36
C LEU A 83 8.40 -9.37 26.21
N HIS A 84 9.13 -9.78 25.17
CA HIS A 84 9.37 -11.18 24.80
C HIS A 84 10.86 -11.46 24.63
N PRO A 85 11.64 -11.57 25.75
CA PRO A 85 13.12 -11.67 25.70
C PRO A 85 13.67 -12.90 24.96
N ASN A 86 12.84 -13.94 24.80
CA ASN A 86 13.17 -15.15 24.07
C ASN A 86 12.88 -15.07 22.56
N VAL A 87 12.35 -13.94 22.07
CA VAL A 87 11.99 -13.75 20.65
C VAL A 87 13.04 -12.86 19.97
N THR A 88 13.44 -13.26 18.77
CA THR A 88 14.25 -12.44 17.85
C THR A 88 13.54 -12.33 16.51
N ILE A 89 13.57 -11.14 15.90
CA ILE A 89 12.93 -10.87 14.59
C ILE A 89 13.99 -10.32 13.64
N GLU A 90 14.21 -10.99 12.52
CA GLU A 90 15.11 -10.54 11.46
C GLU A 90 14.34 -9.94 10.30
N ILE A 91 14.79 -8.77 9.83
CA ILE A 91 14.16 -8.04 8.70
C ILE A 91 14.92 -8.36 7.43
N ASN A 92 14.21 -8.80 6.39
CA ASN A 92 14.65 -8.81 5.01
C ASN A 92 13.92 -7.70 4.25
N ALA A 93 14.65 -6.63 3.90
CA ALA A 93 14.10 -5.49 3.18
C ALA A 93 14.11 -5.75 1.67
N TYR A 94 12.95 -5.65 1.05
CA TYR A 94 12.77 -5.70 -0.40
C TYR A 94 12.65 -4.28 -0.95
N ASN A 95 13.24 -4.04 -2.11
CA ASN A 95 13.13 -2.77 -2.83
C ASN A 95 12.04 -2.79 -3.92
N ASP A 96 11.35 -3.91 -4.07
CA ASP A 96 10.35 -4.14 -5.11
C ASP A 96 9.25 -5.07 -4.59
N ASN A 97 8.00 -4.56 -4.58
CA ASN A 97 6.85 -5.30 -4.09
C ASN A 97 6.53 -6.51 -4.96
N ALA A 98 6.71 -6.42 -6.28
CA ALA A 98 6.46 -7.53 -7.19
C ALA A 98 7.46 -8.66 -6.96
N GLN A 99 8.74 -8.34 -6.69
CA GLN A 99 9.73 -9.33 -6.31
C GLN A 99 9.37 -10.01 -5.00
N LEU A 100 8.99 -9.24 -3.97
CA LEU A 100 8.56 -9.79 -2.68
C LEU A 100 7.41 -10.78 -2.86
N MET A 101 6.38 -10.40 -3.62
CA MET A 101 5.22 -11.25 -3.88
C MET A 101 5.58 -12.54 -4.63
N ASN A 102 6.45 -12.45 -5.65
CA ASN A 102 6.92 -13.62 -6.40
C ASN A 102 7.73 -14.58 -5.53
N ASP A 103 8.61 -14.04 -4.68
CA ASP A 103 9.40 -14.83 -3.74
C ASP A 103 8.50 -15.47 -2.67
N PHE A 104 7.45 -14.77 -2.21
CA PHE A 104 6.45 -15.34 -1.30
C PHE A 104 5.65 -16.47 -1.93
N LYS A 105 5.22 -16.34 -3.21
CA LYS A 105 4.60 -17.44 -3.97
C LYS A 105 5.54 -18.66 -4.08
N ALA A 106 6.84 -18.43 -4.24
CA ALA A 106 7.83 -19.52 -4.25
C ALA A 106 8.01 -20.13 -2.87
N ALA A 107 8.06 -19.34 -1.80
CA ALA A 107 8.13 -19.77 -0.41
C ALA A 107 6.91 -20.63 -0.02
N THR A 108 5.70 -20.20 -0.40
CA THR A 108 4.46 -20.97 -0.21
C THR A 108 4.55 -22.37 -0.82
N ARG A 109 5.02 -22.46 -2.09
CA ARG A 109 5.20 -23.76 -2.75
C ARG A 109 6.27 -24.65 -2.09
N ALA A 110 7.27 -24.03 -1.48
CA ALA A 110 8.35 -24.73 -0.78
C ALA A 110 7.99 -25.10 0.67
N GLY A 111 6.94 -24.48 1.23
CA GLY A 111 6.52 -24.69 2.62
C GLY A 111 7.49 -24.11 3.64
N TYR A 112 8.29 -23.11 3.24
CA TYR A 112 9.16 -22.35 4.15
C TYR A 112 9.44 -20.95 3.59
N GLY A 113 9.64 -19.98 4.47
CA GLY A 113 9.90 -18.59 4.07
C GLY A 113 9.78 -17.66 5.28
N PRO A 114 9.26 -16.43 5.08
CA PRO A 114 9.08 -15.51 6.18
C PRO A 114 7.95 -15.99 7.11
N ASP A 115 8.01 -15.59 8.37
CA ASP A 115 6.88 -15.74 9.29
C ASP A 115 5.84 -14.64 9.07
N ILE A 116 6.31 -13.43 8.74
CA ILE A 116 5.50 -12.23 8.52
C ILE A 116 5.98 -11.56 7.24
N ALA A 117 5.06 -11.05 6.44
CA ALA A 117 5.42 -10.20 5.30
C ALA A 117 4.43 -9.03 5.13
N CYS A 118 4.98 -7.89 4.68
CA CYS A 118 4.20 -6.71 4.32
C CYS A 118 3.89 -6.77 2.82
N PHE A 119 2.61 -6.67 2.48
CA PHE A 119 2.11 -6.75 1.10
C PHE A 119 1.31 -5.50 0.76
N VAL A 120 1.21 -5.20 -0.52
CA VAL A 120 0.11 -4.38 -1.05
C VAL A 120 -1.18 -5.14 -0.80
N ASN A 121 -2.19 -4.48 -0.26
CA ASN A 121 -3.49 -5.09 0.05
C ASN A 121 -4.42 -5.21 -1.18
N GLY A 122 -5.68 -5.56 -0.98
CA GLY A 122 -6.61 -5.86 -2.06
C GLY A 122 -6.34 -7.19 -2.77
N PRO A 123 -6.69 -7.35 -4.06
CA PRO A 123 -6.52 -8.59 -4.80
C PRO A 123 -5.08 -9.10 -4.85
N ALA A 124 -4.09 -8.21 -4.78
CA ALA A 124 -2.68 -8.57 -4.68
C ALA A 124 -2.40 -9.46 -3.44
N LEU A 125 -2.84 -9.02 -2.26
CA LEU A 125 -2.76 -9.81 -1.02
C LEU A 125 -3.54 -11.11 -1.15
N ILE A 126 -4.79 -11.06 -1.64
CA ILE A 126 -5.67 -12.22 -1.73
C ILE A 126 -5.13 -13.28 -2.69
N SER A 127 -4.38 -12.87 -3.72
CA SER A 127 -3.69 -13.81 -4.62
C SER A 127 -2.63 -14.69 -3.92
N LEU A 128 -2.23 -14.32 -2.69
CA LEU A 128 -1.24 -15.02 -1.87
C LEU A 128 -1.88 -15.88 -0.76
N LYS A 129 -3.21 -15.94 -0.67
CA LYS A 129 -3.97 -16.59 0.41
C LYS A 129 -3.56 -18.03 0.71
N ASP A 130 -3.13 -18.80 -0.30
CA ASP A 130 -2.68 -20.18 -0.12
C ASP A 130 -1.46 -20.33 0.80
N GLY A 131 -0.67 -19.25 0.95
CA GLY A 131 0.48 -19.18 1.85
C GLY A 131 0.22 -18.41 3.14
N LEU A 132 -0.98 -17.82 3.29
CA LEU A 132 -1.32 -16.95 4.41
C LEU A 132 -2.21 -17.65 5.44
N LEU A 133 -2.06 -17.25 6.68
CA LEU A 133 -2.89 -17.67 7.80
C LEU A 133 -4.20 -16.88 7.79
N PRO A 134 -5.39 -17.52 7.84
CA PRO A 134 -6.64 -16.83 8.12
C PRO A 134 -6.60 -16.19 9.50
N LEU A 135 -6.93 -14.90 9.60
CA LEU A 135 -6.72 -14.11 10.81
C LEU A 135 -7.98 -13.83 11.62
N ASN A 136 -9.16 -14.24 11.13
CA ASN A 136 -10.45 -13.92 11.77
C ASN A 136 -10.51 -14.28 13.26
N ASP A 137 -9.98 -15.44 13.65
CA ASP A 137 -9.97 -15.93 15.03
C ASP A 137 -8.96 -15.20 15.94
N TYR A 138 -8.02 -14.49 15.38
CA TYR A 138 -7.01 -13.71 16.11
C TYR A 138 -7.43 -12.27 16.38
N LEU A 139 -8.47 -11.78 15.70
CA LEU A 139 -8.94 -10.40 15.82
C LEU A 139 -9.86 -10.25 17.01
N ASP A 140 -9.43 -9.48 17.99
CA ASP A 140 -10.24 -9.08 19.13
C ASP A 140 -11.12 -7.86 18.83
N ASP A 141 -12.00 -7.51 19.76
CA ASP A 141 -12.94 -6.41 19.62
C ASP A 141 -12.22 -5.05 19.48
N ASP A 142 -11.05 -4.87 20.10
CA ASP A 142 -10.29 -3.62 19.97
C ASP A 142 -9.84 -3.42 18.53
N LEU A 143 -9.18 -4.40 17.95
CA LEU A 143 -8.73 -4.34 16.55
C LEU A 143 -9.91 -4.18 15.60
N ARG A 144 -10.95 -5.00 15.73
CA ARG A 144 -12.12 -4.96 14.83
C ARG A 144 -12.86 -3.63 14.85
N THR A 145 -12.91 -2.95 15.99
CA THR A 145 -13.69 -1.72 16.15
C THR A 145 -12.86 -0.44 16.03
N LYS A 146 -11.54 -0.53 16.24
CA LYS A 146 -10.66 0.64 16.27
C LYS A 146 -9.78 0.78 15.01
N VAL A 147 -9.54 -0.30 14.28
CA VAL A 147 -8.75 -0.30 13.07
C VAL A 147 -9.69 -0.31 11.86
N VAL A 148 -9.38 0.50 10.84
CA VAL A 148 -10.09 0.56 9.55
C VAL A 148 -9.27 -0.08 8.43
N GLY A 149 -9.89 -0.38 7.28
CA GLY A 149 -9.25 -0.96 6.11
C GLY A 149 -9.25 -2.49 6.07
N TRP A 150 -10.08 -3.14 6.87
CA TRP A 150 -10.22 -4.60 6.88
C TRP A 150 -10.75 -5.17 5.57
N GLU A 151 -11.61 -4.42 4.86
CA GLU A 151 -12.17 -4.79 3.58
C GLU A 151 -11.10 -5.09 2.54
N THR A 152 -10.05 -4.28 2.48
CA THR A 152 -8.94 -4.48 1.54
C THR A 152 -7.99 -5.62 1.94
N CYS A 153 -8.18 -6.20 3.12
CA CYS A 153 -7.43 -7.36 3.63
C CYS A 153 -8.24 -8.67 3.57
N ALA A 154 -9.47 -8.60 3.09
CA ALA A 154 -10.44 -9.70 3.10
C ALA A 154 -10.85 -10.15 1.69
N GLU A 155 -11.28 -11.40 1.54
CA GLU A 155 -11.82 -11.91 0.28
C GLU A 155 -13.03 -11.09 -0.18
N GLY A 156 -13.04 -10.72 -1.47
CA GLY A 156 -14.13 -9.96 -2.10
C GLY A 156 -14.34 -8.58 -1.50
N MET A 157 -13.30 -7.97 -0.93
CA MET A 157 -13.36 -6.65 -0.26
C MET A 157 -14.50 -6.56 0.77
N ASN A 158 -14.73 -7.62 1.51
CA ASN A 158 -15.74 -7.68 2.54
C ASN A 158 -15.15 -8.16 3.88
N ALA A 159 -15.08 -7.29 4.87
CA ALA A 159 -14.49 -7.54 6.17
C ALA A 159 -15.19 -8.68 6.97
N ASP A 160 -16.38 -9.11 6.55
CA ASP A 160 -17.08 -10.28 7.13
C ASP A 160 -16.56 -11.61 6.56
N ASN A 161 -15.83 -11.59 5.44
CA ASN A 161 -15.23 -12.76 4.84
C ASN A 161 -13.88 -13.13 5.50
N THR A 162 -13.13 -14.04 4.88
CA THR A 162 -11.83 -14.47 5.38
C THR A 162 -10.81 -13.35 5.22
N ILE A 163 -10.18 -12.95 6.32
CA ILE A 163 -9.14 -11.92 6.39
C ILE A 163 -7.77 -12.59 6.38
N TYR A 164 -6.88 -12.15 5.47
CA TYR A 164 -5.53 -12.70 5.28
C TYR A 164 -4.39 -11.74 5.64
N GLY A 165 -4.72 -10.52 6.00
CA GLY A 165 -3.75 -9.52 6.45
C GLY A 165 -4.34 -8.59 7.48
N MET A 166 -3.50 -7.90 8.22
CA MET A 166 -3.89 -6.81 9.11
C MET A 166 -3.52 -5.48 8.45
N PRO A 167 -4.47 -4.53 8.32
CA PRO A 167 -4.19 -3.20 7.76
C PRO A 167 -2.98 -2.56 8.44
N TYR A 168 -2.08 -1.91 7.68
CA TYR A 168 -0.86 -1.36 8.23
C TYR A 168 -0.42 -0.07 7.52
N LEU A 169 0.48 0.69 8.10
CA LEU A 169 1.13 1.93 7.66
C LEU A 169 0.28 3.21 7.73
N GLY A 170 -1.01 3.13 7.71
CA GLY A 170 -1.89 4.29 7.69
C GLY A 170 -2.69 4.40 6.40
N GLN A 171 -3.55 5.40 6.35
CA GLN A 171 -4.31 5.78 5.17
C GLN A 171 -3.58 6.91 4.43
N SER A 172 -3.77 6.97 3.12
CA SER A 172 -3.40 8.10 2.28
C SER A 172 -4.59 8.53 1.44
N VAL A 173 -4.55 9.75 0.95
CA VAL A 173 -5.54 10.32 0.01
C VAL A 173 -4.80 10.95 -1.15
N ALA A 174 -5.40 10.87 -2.35
CA ALA A 174 -4.93 11.58 -3.54
C ALA A 174 -5.65 12.91 -3.68
N CYS A 175 -4.89 13.96 -3.96
CA CYS A 175 -5.38 15.29 -4.25
C CYS A 175 -4.38 16.02 -5.16
N PHE A 176 -4.53 17.31 -5.35
CA PHE A 176 -3.52 18.14 -6.00
C PHE A 176 -2.79 19.00 -4.97
N ALA A 177 -1.48 19.08 -5.08
CA ALA A 177 -0.69 20.18 -4.54
C ALA A 177 -0.76 21.34 -5.54
N TYR A 178 -0.79 22.59 -5.05
CA TYR A 178 -0.69 23.76 -5.92
C TYR A 178 0.24 24.82 -5.33
N ASN A 179 0.85 25.60 -6.23
CA ASN A 179 1.65 26.76 -5.88
C ASN A 179 0.75 28.00 -5.88
N LYS A 180 0.50 28.57 -4.69
CA LYS A 180 -0.41 29.72 -4.50
C LYS A 180 -0.01 30.92 -5.36
N SER A 181 1.28 31.30 -5.34
CA SER A 181 1.79 32.41 -6.13
C SER A 181 1.56 32.25 -7.63
N LEU A 182 1.67 31.04 -8.18
CA LEU A 182 1.41 30.79 -9.60
C LEU A 182 -0.07 30.82 -9.94
N VAL A 183 -0.92 30.30 -9.04
CA VAL A 183 -2.38 30.36 -9.17
C VAL A 183 -2.86 31.81 -9.12
N GLU A 184 -2.34 32.62 -8.18
CA GLU A 184 -2.64 34.05 -8.08
C GLU A 184 -2.19 34.85 -9.32
N GLN A 185 -1.04 34.53 -9.92
CA GLN A 185 -0.58 35.14 -11.17
C GLN A 185 -1.53 34.86 -12.33
N ALA A 186 -2.26 33.75 -12.31
CA ALA A 186 -3.33 33.45 -13.27
C ALA A 186 -4.66 34.15 -12.95
N GLY A 187 -4.72 34.96 -11.88
CA GLY A 187 -5.93 35.67 -11.45
C GLY A 187 -6.89 34.79 -10.66
N LEU A 188 -6.43 33.68 -10.10
CA LEU A 188 -7.25 32.74 -9.34
C LEU A 188 -6.88 32.81 -7.85
N ASP A 189 -7.81 32.36 -7.00
CA ASP A 189 -7.61 32.23 -5.56
C ASP A 189 -8.29 30.93 -5.10
N PHE A 190 -7.50 29.86 -4.98
CA PHE A 190 -8.02 28.54 -4.57
C PHE A 190 -8.27 28.44 -3.06
N GLU A 191 -7.73 29.37 -2.26
CA GLU A 191 -8.06 29.43 -0.83
C GLU A 191 -9.49 29.94 -0.61
N ALA A 192 -9.87 30.97 -1.36
CA ALA A 192 -11.20 31.55 -1.25
C ALA A 192 -12.26 30.86 -2.13
N ASN A 193 -11.86 30.37 -3.30
CA ASN A 193 -12.74 29.81 -4.32
C ASN A 193 -12.08 28.60 -5.01
N PRO A 194 -11.93 27.47 -4.30
CA PRO A 194 -11.38 26.25 -4.91
C PRO A 194 -12.34 25.73 -5.99
N PRO A 195 -11.84 25.25 -7.14
CA PRO A 195 -12.68 24.56 -8.11
C PRO A 195 -13.20 23.25 -7.51
N ARG A 196 -14.51 23.03 -7.55
CA ARG A 196 -15.18 21.87 -6.94
C ARG A 196 -15.79 20.91 -7.97
N THR A 197 -16.04 21.41 -9.18
CA THR A 197 -16.53 20.63 -10.32
C THR A 197 -15.47 20.51 -11.41
N ILE A 198 -15.64 19.52 -12.29
CA ILE A 198 -14.75 19.34 -13.46
C ILE A 198 -14.72 20.62 -14.32
N ASP A 199 -15.86 21.25 -14.57
CA ASP A 199 -15.95 22.44 -15.41
C ASP A 199 -15.21 23.64 -14.77
N GLU A 200 -15.35 23.85 -13.46
CA GLU A 200 -14.60 24.87 -12.73
C GLU A 200 -13.09 24.58 -12.76
N PHE A 201 -12.71 23.33 -12.62
CA PHE A 201 -11.30 22.93 -12.69
C PHE A 201 -10.70 23.17 -14.08
N TYR A 202 -11.42 22.83 -15.13
CA TYR A 202 -10.98 23.09 -16.49
C TYR A 202 -10.86 24.59 -16.79
N ALA A 203 -11.81 25.39 -16.33
CA ALA A 203 -11.72 26.85 -16.43
C ALA A 203 -10.48 27.39 -15.70
N ALA A 204 -10.14 26.83 -14.53
CA ALA A 204 -8.92 27.20 -13.80
C ALA A 204 -7.65 26.79 -14.54
N LEU A 205 -7.59 25.56 -15.07
CA LEU A 205 -6.46 25.07 -15.86
C LEU A 205 -6.25 25.92 -17.14
N ASP A 206 -7.34 26.33 -17.81
CA ASP A 206 -7.28 27.22 -18.95
C ASP A 206 -6.73 28.61 -18.57
N ALA A 207 -7.20 29.18 -17.45
CA ALA A 207 -6.70 30.47 -16.98
C ALA A 207 -5.21 30.43 -16.66
N ILE A 208 -4.74 29.35 -16.02
CA ILE A 208 -3.31 29.14 -15.71
C ILE A 208 -2.50 29.03 -16.99
N ARG A 209 -2.95 28.20 -17.95
CA ARG A 209 -2.28 28.04 -19.25
C ARG A 209 -2.24 29.38 -20.03
N ASP A 210 -3.35 30.10 -20.06
CA ASP A 210 -3.48 31.36 -20.83
C ASP A 210 -2.66 32.49 -20.20
N ALA A 211 -2.34 32.40 -18.90
CA ALA A 211 -1.35 33.24 -18.22
C ALA A 211 0.10 32.88 -18.59
N GLY A 212 0.34 31.83 -19.39
CA GLY A 212 1.66 31.37 -19.79
C GLY A 212 2.34 30.49 -18.75
N ILE A 213 1.60 29.98 -17.78
CA ILE A 213 2.07 29.08 -16.72
C ILE A 213 1.69 27.65 -17.11
N GLN A 214 2.63 26.69 -16.90
CA GLN A 214 2.30 25.26 -17.08
C GLN A 214 1.32 24.83 -15.98
N PRO A 215 0.11 24.36 -16.32
CA PRO A 215 -0.83 23.91 -15.29
C PRO A 215 -0.31 22.71 -14.49
N LEU A 216 0.00 21.59 -15.14
CA LEU A 216 0.60 20.40 -14.51
C LEU A 216 1.86 19.98 -15.27
N HIS A 217 2.90 19.58 -14.52
CA HIS A 217 4.05 18.90 -15.07
C HIS A 217 4.18 17.55 -14.39
N LEU A 218 3.89 16.47 -15.12
CA LEU A 218 3.84 15.11 -14.61
C LEU A 218 4.59 14.15 -15.53
N ASP A 219 5.06 13.06 -14.97
CA ASP A 219 5.48 11.86 -15.69
C ASP A 219 4.33 10.84 -15.59
N GLU A 220 3.68 10.57 -16.71
CA GLU A 220 2.58 9.61 -16.78
C GLU A 220 3.02 8.27 -17.37
N SER A 221 4.34 8.06 -17.51
CA SER A 221 4.87 6.84 -18.10
C SER A 221 4.65 5.60 -17.23
N TYR A 222 4.82 5.73 -15.91
CA TYR A 222 4.59 4.65 -14.94
C TYR A 222 4.86 5.10 -13.49
N PRO A 223 3.94 4.89 -12.54
CA PRO A 223 2.49 4.79 -12.77
C PRO A 223 1.92 6.13 -13.20
N GLY A 224 0.77 6.13 -13.90
CA GLY A 224 0.08 7.37 -14.27
C GLY A 224 -0.54 8.05 -13.05
N LEU A 225 0.19 8.95 -12.42
CA LEU A 225 -0.19 9.56 -11.15
C LEU A 225 -1.49 10.40 -11.24
N LEU A 226 -1.66 11.12 -12.36
CA LEU A 226 -2.90 11.85 -12.62
C LEU A 226 -4.08 10.89 -12.73
N LEU A 227 -3.90 9.77 -13.43
CA LEU A 227 -4.96 8.78 -13.62
C LEU A 227 -5.44 8.20 -12.29
N TYR A 228 -4.54 7.99 -11.32
CA TYR A 228 -4.94 7.58 -9.96
C TYR A 228 -5.80 8.64 -9.27
N CYS A 229 -5.48 9.92 -9.39
CA CYS A 229 -6.34 10.97 -8.86
C CYS A 229 -7.72 10.97 -9.53
N LEU A 230 -7.76 10.80 -10.85
CA LEU A 230 -8.99 10.79 -11.63
C LEU A 230 -9.81 9.50 -11.47
N SER A 231 -9.25 8.43 -10.91
CA SER A 231 -9.98 7.19 -10.65
C SER A 231 -11.17 7.39 -9.70
N MET A 232 -11.18 8.48 -8.91
CA MET A 232 -12.36 8.91 -8.17
C MET A 232 -13.58 9.11 -9.09
N TRP A 233 -13.38 9.68 -10.28
CA TRP A 233 -14.49 9.89 -11.25
C TRP A 233 -15.05 8.57 -11.78
N TRP A 234 -14.18 7.58 -11.98
CA TRP A 234 -14.61 6.25 -12.37
C TRP A 234 -15.51 5.64 -11.29
N GLU A 235 -15.05 5.62 -10.03
CA GLU A 235 -15.82 5.02 -8.94
C GLU A 235 -17.10 5.82 -8.63
N GLN A 236 -17.09 7.15 -8.75
CA GLN A 236 -18.30 7.99 -8.61
C GLN A 236 -19.41 7.61 -9.61
N LEU A 237 -19.02 7.20 -10.83
CA LEU A 237 -19.97 6.90 -11.90
C LEU A 237 -20.36 5.41 -11.97
N SER A 238 -19.41 4.49 -11.72
CA SER A 238 -19.66 3.04 -11.79
C SER A 238 -20.00 2.43 -10.43
N GLY A 239 -19.64 3.10 -9.33
CA GLY A 239 -19.73 2.56 -7.98
C GLY A 239 -18.67 1.50 -7.72
N LEU A 240 -18.42 1.19 -6.44
CA LEU A 240 -17.49 0.13 -6.06
C LEU A 240 -17.88 -1.24 -6.64
N ASP A 241 -19.17 -1.59 -6.59
CA ASP A 241 -19.67 -2.85 -7.17
C ASP A 241 -19.40 -2.94 -8.67
N GLY A 242 -19.48 -1.80 -9.40
CA GLY A 242 -19.17 -1.73 -10.82
C GLY A 242 -17.68 -1.99 -11.09
N ILE A 243 -16.79 -1.45 -10.26
CA ILE A 243 -15.35 -1.70 -10.37
C ILE A 243 -15.01 -3.16 -10.01
N LEU A 244 -15.58 -3.70 -8.92
CA LEU A 244 -15.37 -5.09 -8.51
C LEU A 244 -15.91 -6.10 -9.52
N ALA A 245 -16.93 -5.74 -10.31
CA ALA A 245 -17.45 -6.60 -11.37
C ALA A 245 -16.42 -6.92 -12.47
N HIS A 246 -15.41 -6.08 -12.63
CA HIS A 246 -14.26 -6.39 -13.51
C HIS A 246 -13.41 -7.54 -12.95
N THR A 247 -13.19 -7.61 -11.63
CA THR A 247 -12.42 -8.70 -11.01
C THR A 247 -13.10 -10.05 -11.16
N ASP A 248 -14.44 -10.06 -11.20
CA ASP A 248 -15.24 -11.28 -11.39
C ASP A 248 -15.53 -11.60 -12.89
N GLU A 249 -14.88 -10.90 -13.82
CA GLU A 249 -15.05 -11.04 -15.28
C GLU A 249 -16.51 -10.80 -15.76
N GLN A 250 -17.30 -10.09 -14.99
CA GLN A 250 -18.73 -9.87 -15.29
C GLN A 250 -18.95 -8.70 -16.25
N VAL A 251 -18.01 -7.76 -16.30
CA VAL A 251 -18.08 -6.54 -17.10
C VAL A 251 -16.76 -6.33 -17.83
N SER A 252 -16.83 -6.04 -19.13
CA SER A 252 -15.68 -5.58 -19.91
C SER A 252 -15.39 -4.11 -19.65
N PHE A 253 -14.13 -3.70 -19.63
CA PHE A 253 -13.73 -2.27 -19.54
C PHE A 253 -14.28 -1.46 -20.73
N ALA A 254 -14.52 -2.10 -21.88
CA ALA A 254 -15.13 -1.46 -23.02
C ALA A 254 -16.62 -1.11 -22.79
N ASP A 255 -17.30 -1.79 -21.88
CA ASP A 255 -18.72 -1.56 -21.55
C ASP A 255 -18.91 -0.70 -20.32
N ASP A 256 -17.86 -0.37 -19.55
CA ASP A 256 -17.91 0.51 -18.39
C ASP A 256 -17.89 1.99 -18.82
N GLU A 257 -19.04 2.64 -18.70
CA GLU A 257 -19.20 4.06 -19.08
C GLU A 257 -18.41 4.98 -18.13
N GLY A 258 -18.27 4.64 -16.84
CA GLY A 258 -17.48 5.42 -15.88
C GLY A 258 -15.99 5.37 -16.21
N PHE A 259 -15.46 4.18 -16.53
CA PHE A 259 -14.08 4.03 -16.99
C PHE A 259 -13.82 4.83 -18.29
N LYS A 260 -14.71 4.70 -19.26
CA LYS A 260 -14.59 5.44 -20.52
C LYS A 260 -14.68 6.95 -20.31
N PHE A 261 -15.55 7.40 -19.42
CA PHE A 261 -15.63 8.80 -19.05
C PHE A 261 -14.29 9.27 -18.50
N MET A 262 -13.79 8.63 -17.45
CA MET A 262 -12.51 8.98 -16.82
C MET A 262 -11.36 9.04 -17.85
N MET A 263 -11.25 8.05 -18.72
CA MET A 263 -10.21 8.01 -19.75
C MET A 263 -10.34 9.10 -20.81
N ASN A 264 -11.55 9.46 -21.18
CA ASN A 264 -11.78 10.57 -22.11
C ASN A 264 -11.43 11.92 -21.44
N GLU A 265 -11.76 12.10 -20.17
CA GLU A 265 -11.38 13.28 -19.40
C GLU A 265 -9.86 13.34 -19.20
N TYR A 266 -9.21 12.23 -18.87
CA TYR A 266 -7.75 12.12 -18.76
C TYR A 266 -7.05 12.59 -20.04
N LYS A 267 -7.56 12.16 -21.21
CA LYS A 267 -7.01 12.59 -22.51
C LYS A 267 -7.10 14.11 -22.73
N LYS A 268 -8.13 14.80 -22.22
CA LYS A 268 -8.27 16.25 -22.35
C LYS A 268 -7.11 17.01 -21.71
N PHE A 269 -6.49 16.48 -20.64
CA PHE A 269 -5.35 17.16 -20.01
C PHE A 269 -4.17 17.34 -20.97
N TYR A 270 -3.95 16.39 -21.84
CA TYR A 270 -2.91 16.48 -22.87
C TYR A 270 -3.38 17.31 -24.09
N ASP A 271 -4.57 17.03 -24.58
CA ASP A 271 -5.11 17.66 -25.79
C ASP A 271 -5.26 19.19 -25.61
N ASN A 272 -5.65 19.65 -24.43
CA ASN A 272 -5.81 21.07 -24.10
C ASN A 272 -4.49 21.74 -23.65
N GLY A 273 -3.38 21.00 -23.59
CA GLY A 273 -2.09 21.54 -23.17
C GLY A 273 -1.99 21.87 -21.69
N TRP A 274 -2.78 21.23 -20.85
CA TRP A 274 -2.67 21.36 -19.40
C TRP A 274 -1.53 20.51 -18.83
N LEU A 275 -1.13 19.42 -19.52
CA LEU A 275 0.05 18.63 -19.22
C LEU A 275 1.26 19.05 -20.07
N ASN A 276 2.45 18.80 -19.55
CA ASN A 276 3.69 18.90 -20.32
C ASN A 276 3.67 17.93 -21.53
N LYS A 277 4.28 18.37 -22.63
CA LYS A 277 4.26 17.60 -23.90
C LYS A 277 5.02 16.29 -23.85
N ASP A 278 5.99 16.17 -22.95
CA ASP A 278 6.85 15.02 -22.75
C ASP A 278 6.37 14.11 -21.60
N THR A 279 5.14 14.25 -21.15
CA THR A 279 4.55 13.51 -20.01
C THR A 279 4.69 11.98 -20.11
N ALA A 280 4.74 11.43 -21.33
CA ALA A 280 4.93 9.98 -21.54
C ALA A 280 6.41 9.54 -21.53
N THR A 281 7.36 10.47 -21.40
CA THR A 281 8.81 10.20 -21.45
C THR A 281 9.59 11.02 -20.42
N SER A 282 8.94 11.89 -19.68
CA SER A 282 9.51 12.64 -18.56
C SER A 282 9.99 11.66 -17.48
N THR A 283 11.05 12.03 -16.79
CA THR A 283 11.57 11.26 -15.64
C THR A 283 11.66 12.14 -14.40
N ASP A 284 11.11 13.34 -14.46
CA ASP A 284 11.17 14.34 -13.38
C ASP A 284 9.75 14.78 -12.98
N ASN A 285 9.15 14.01 -12.08
CA ASN A 285 7.83 14.29 -11.57
C ASN A 285 7.79 15.47 -10.60
N TYR A 286 8.74 15.50 -9.66
CA TYR A 286 8.67 16.36 -8.48
C TYR A 286 9.38 17.69 -8.67
N ASN A 287 10.62 17.66 -9.20
CA ASN A 287 11.51 18.82 -9.11
C ASN A 287 11.01 20.01 -9.92
N VAL A 288 10.33 19.78 -11.04
CA VAL A 288 9.78 20.88 -11.85
C VAL A 288 8.74 21.65 -11.05
N PHE A 289 7.81 20.95 -10.40
CA PHE A 289 6.79 21.58 -9.54
C PHE A 289 7.41 22.24 -8.31
N LEU A 290 8.29 21.54 -7.59
CA LEU A 290 8.95 22.06 -6.38
C LEU A 290 9.81 23.31 -6.65
N GLN A 291 10.26 23.50 -7.89
CA GLN A 291 11.00 24.70 -8.34
C GLN A 291 10.10 25.77 -8.96
N GLY A 292 8.79 25.61 -8.91
CA GLY A 292 7.81 26.57 -9.45
C GLY A 292 7.66 26.52 -10.98
N GLY A 293 7.97 25.39 -11.61
CA GLY A 293 7.84 25.20 -13.06
C GLY A 293 6.44 24.79 -13.52
N SER A 294 5.53 24.43 -12.59
CA SER A 294 4.11 24.21 -12.85
C SER A 294 3.26 24.70 -11.70
N ALA A 295 1.99 24.99 -11.96
CA ALA A 295 1.08 25.51 -10.93
C ALA A 295 0.52 24.42 -10.03
N LEU A 296 0.28 23.22 -10.56
CA LEU A 296 -0.26 22.08 -9.84
C LEU A 296 0.63 20.85 -10.05
N HIS A 297 0.50 19.91 -9.10
CA HIS A 297 1.05 18.55 -9.17
C HIS A 297 0.09 17.60 -8.47
N THR A 298 0.12 16.32 -8.79
CA THR A 298 -0.58 15.31 -8.01
C THR A 298 0.09 15.12 -6.65
N LEU A 299 -0.70 14.93 -5.62
CA LEU A 299 -0.22 14.74 -4.25
C LEU A 299 -0.86 13.51 -3.64
N TYR A 300 -0.03 12.61 -3.17
CA TYR A 300 -0.40 11.57 -2.22
C TYR A 300 -0.04 12.06 -0.82
N PHE A 301 -0.98 12.00 0.09
CA PHE A 301 -0.84 12.70 1.38
C PHE A 301 0.44 12.32 2.16
N GLY A 302 0.95 11.10 1.99
CA GLY A 302 2.21 10.70 2.62
C GLY A 302 3.43 11.56 2.25
N ASP A 303 3.36 12.29 1.14
CA ASP A 303 4.46 13.10 0.60
C ASP A 303 4.27 14.61 0.84
N TYR A 304 3.17 15.05 1.46
CA TYR A 304 2.83 16.48 1.56
C TYR A 304 3.92 17.32 2.24
N GLU A 305 4.62 16.77 3.24
CA GLU A 305 5.70 17.47 3.94
C GLU A 305 6.82 17.88 2.98
N THR A 306 7.19 17.02 2.02
CA THR A 306 8.20 17.34 1.00
C THR A 306 7.78 18.54 0.16
N TYR A 307 6.50 18.61 -0.21
CA TYR A 307 5.94 19.72 -0.98
C TYR A 307 5.88 21.00 -0.15
N HIS A 308 5.39 20.88 1.10
CA HIS A 308 5.28 22.02 2.01
C HIS A 308 6.67 22.57 2.41
N GLU A 309 7.66 21.72 2.65
CA GLU A 309 9.03 22.16 2.91
C GLU A 309 9.64 22.93 1.74
N ALA A 310 9.34 22.51 0.50
CA ALA A 310 9.90 23.15 -0.70
C ALA A 310 9.20 24.48 -1.03
N LEU A 311 7.88 24.57 -0.88
CA LEU A 311 7.08 25.73 -1.28
C LEU A 311 6.79 26.69 -0.11
N GLY A 312 6.89 26.24 1.14
CA GLY A 312 6.59 27.04 2.33
C GLY A 312 5.15 27.59 2.30
N ASP A 313 4.98 28.90 2.47
CA ASP A 313 3.67 29.57 2.47
C ASP A 313 2.94 29.51 1.11
N ASP A 314 3.66 29.21 0.03
CA ASP A 314 3.08 29.03 -1.32
C ASP A 314 2.44 27.66 -1.52
N PHE A 315 2.61 26.70 -0.60
CA PHE A 315 1.99 25.41 -0.69
C PHE A 315 0.49 25.47 -0.39
N GLY A 316 -0.32 24.80 -1.23
CA GLY A 316 -1.73 24.56 -1.00
C GLY A 316 -2.14 23.16 -1.41
N MET A 317 -3.23 22.65 -0.84
CA MET A 317 -3.85 21.38 -1.20
C MET A 317 -5.23 21.62 -1.77
N LEU A 318 -5.54 20.95 -2.88
CA LEU A 318 -6.82 21.02 -3.57
C LEU A 318 -7.37 19.60 -3.73
N PRO A 319 -8.54 19.27 -3.15
CA PRO A 319 -9.24 18.02 -3.43
C PRO A 319 -9.47 17.84 -4.93
N VAL A 320 -9.51 16.59 -5.40
CA VAL A 320 -9.89 16.31 -6.79
C VAL A 320 -11.34 16.75 -6.99
N PRO A 321 -11.64 17.62 -7.96
CA PRO A 321 -13.01 18.07 -8.23
C PRO A 321 -13.92 16.89 -8.59
N THR A 322 -15.18 16.94 -8.16
CA THR A 322 -16.14 15.84 -8.38
C THR A 322 -16.63 15.77 -9.83
N ALA A 323 -16.85 14.54 -10.32
CA ALA A 323 -17.53 14.30 -11.60
C ALA A 323 -19.06 14.35 -11.47
N ASP A 324 -19.60 14.13 -10.28
CA ASP A 324 -21.03 14.18 -9.97
C ASP A 324 -21.33 15.41 -9.11
N GLU A 325 -22.02 16.40 -9.68
CA GLU A 325 -22.37 17.64 -8.98
C GLU A 325 -23.22 17.40 -7.71
N SER A 326 -23.90 16.27 -7.59
CA SER A 326 -24.63 15.90 -6.37
C SER A 326 -23.72 15.62 -5.18
N LEU A 327 -22.43 15.37 -5.45
CA LEU A 327 -21.39 15.08 -4.46
C LEU A 327 -20.51 16.30 -4.12
N ILE A 328 -20.84 17.48 -4.62
CA ILE A 328 -20.05 18.71 -4.48
C ILE A 328 -19.81 19.12 -3.02
N ASP A 329 -20.72 18.76 -2.14
CA ASP A 329 -20.63 19.06 -0.70
C ASP A 329 -20.04 17.92 0.13
N THR A 330 -19.53 16.87 -0.54
CA THR A 330 -18.84 15.76 0.12
C THR A 330 -17.34 15.94 -0.07
N ASP A 331 -16.60 15.97 1.06
CA ASP A 331 -15.15 15.89 1.00
C ASP A 331 -14.76 14.42 0.80
N THR A 332 -14.45 14.09 -0.44
CA THR A 332 -14.11 12.72 -0.88
C THR A 332 -12.78 12.70 -1.61
N ALA A 333 -12.10 11.59 -1.55
CA ALA A 333 -10.86 11.36 -2.28
C ALA A 333 -10.70 9.89 -2.65
N VAL A 334 -9.92 9.61 -3.66
CA VAL A 334 -9.32 8.27 -3.82
C VAL A 334 -8.28 8.08 -2.74
N GLY A 335 -8.33 6.94 -2.07
CA GLY A 335 -7.43 6.71 -0.95
C GLY A 335 -7.64 5.39 -0.25
N GLY A 336 -7.19 5.35 0.98
CA GLY A 336 -7.34 4.22 1.89
C GLY A 336 -6.01 3.67 2.39
N VAL A 337 -6.07 2.47 2.94
CA VAL A 337 -4.90 1.74 3.44
C VAL A 337 -4.22 1.05 2.27
N GLY A 338 -2.92 1.28 2.10
CA GLY A 338 -2.16 0.74 0.96
C GLY A 338 -1.41 -0.56 1.25
N ALA A 339 -1.27 -0.96 2.52
CA ALA A 339 -0.46 -2.11 2.90
C ALA A 339 -1.12 -2.95 4.00
N ALA A 340 -0.74 -4.24 4.04
CA ALA A 340 -1.16 -5.18 5.05
C ALA A 340 0.00 -6.05 5.53
N LEU A 341 -0.04 -6.47 6.79
CA LEU A 341 0.85 -7.48 7.34
C LEU A 341 0.16 -8.85 7.31
N GLY A 342 0.67 -9.75 6.49
CA GLY A 342 0.25 -11.15 6.45
C GLY A 342 1.16 -12.03 7.29
N VAL A 343 0.59 -13.09 7.88
CA VAL A 343 1.32 -14.14 8.60
C VAL A 343 1.29 -15.41 7.77
N SER A 344 2.43 -16.07 7.61
CA SER A 344 2.53 -17.29 6.82
C SER A 344 1.87 -18.48 7.54
N ASN A 345 1.11 -19.27 6.82
CA ASN A 345 0.50 -20.50 7.36
C ASN A 345 1.51 -21.64 7.55
N PHE A 346 2.70 -21.48 7.03
CA PHE A 346 3.84 -22.41 7.21
C PHE A 346 4.87 -21.91 8.26
N SER A 347 4.57 -20.81 8.99
CA SER A 347 5.39 -20.39 10.14
C SER A 347 5.42 -21.49 11.20
N GLU A 348 6.59 -21.73 11.80
CA GLU A 348 6.71 -22.63 12.95
C GLU A 348 6.18 -22.01 14.25
N ASN A 349 5.99 -20.67 14.26
CA ASN A 349 5.53 -19.90 15.44
C ASN A 349 4.43 -18.90 15.06
N PRO A 350 3.30 -19.33 14.46
CA PRO A 350 2.29 -18.45 13.94
C PRO A 350 1.64 -17.56 15.02
N ASP A 351 1.43 -18.08 16.21
CA ASP A 351 0.83 -17.32 17.31
C ASP A 351 1.74 -16.15 17.74
N MET A 352 3.05 -16.36 17.82
CA MET A 352 4.00 -15.30 18.15
C MET A 352 4.15 -14.30 16.99
N ALA A 353 4.06 -14.76 15.75
CA ALA A 353 4.03 -13.86 14.59
C ALA A 353 2.80 -12.95 14.60
N VAL A 354 1.62 -13.50 14.88
CA VAL A 354 0.37 -12.72 15.06
C VAL A 354 0.49 -11.76 16.25
N GLU A 355 1.05 -12.21 17.38
CA GLU A 355 1.29 -11.36 18.56
C GLU A 355 2.14 -10.13 18.21
N PHE A 356 3.21 -10.31 17.42
CA PHE A 356 4.01 -9.18 16.96
C PHE A 356 3.24 -8.23 16.04
N VAL A 357 2.44 -8.76 15.10
CA VAL A 357 1.61 -7.91 14.23
C VAL A 357 0.57 -7.13 15.04
N LYS A 358 -0.08 -7.77 16.03
CA LYS A 358 -1.00 -7.08 16.95
C LYS A 358 -0.28 -6.03 17.80
N PHE A 359 0.93 -6.29 18.25
CA PHE A 359 1.76 -5.31 18.95
C PHE A 359 1.98 -4.06 18.07
N LEU A 360 2.35 -4.23 16.80
CA LEU A 360 2.51 -3.11 15.86
C LEU A 360 1.22 -2.31 15.67
N LEU A 361 0.06 -2.95 15.76
CA LEU A 361 -1.26 -2.32 15.65
C LEU A 361 -1.78 -1.77 16.98
N SER A 362 -1.05 -1.94 18.09
CA SER A 362 -1.42 -1.34 19.36
C SER A 362 -1.43 0.19 19.24
N ARG A 363 -2.26 0.85 20.06
CA ARG A 363 -2.38 2.31 20.02
C ARG A 363 -1.03 3.02 20.23
N ASP A 364 -0.24 2.57 21.19
CA ASP A 364 1.02 3.21 21.55
C ASP A 364 2.07 3.07 20.43
N GLU A 365 2.15 1.90 19.80
CA GLU A 365 3.06 1.68 18.68
C GLU A 365 2.63 2.49 17.44
N MET A 366 1.33 2.58 17.16
CA MET A 366 0.84 3.37 16.05
C MET A 366 1.01 4.87 16.29
N VAL A 367 0.82 5.37 17.50
CA VAL A 367 1.17 6.77 17.85
C VAL A 367 2.65 7.01 17.62
N SER A 368 3.53 6.09 18.05
CA SER A 368 4.97 6.19 17.81
C SER A 368 5.31 6.23 16.31
N MET A 369 4.65 5.40 15.51
CA MET A 369 4.84 5.36 14.06
C MET A 369 4.40 6.68 13.40
N TYR A 370 3.20 7.18 13.70
CA TYR A 370 2.65 8.38 13.08
C TYR A 370 3.32 9.68 13.55
N THR A 371 3.93 9.68 14.74
CA THR A 371 4.76 10.79 15.18
C THR A 371 6.04 10.91 14.34
N LYS A 372 6.55 9.78 13.83
CA LYS A 372 7.77 9.70 13.02
C LYS A 372 7.50 9.78 11.52
N ASN A 373 6.38 9.21 11.08
CA ASN A 373 6.03 9.08 9.67
C ASN A 373 4.65 9.70 9.40
N THR A 374 4.57 10.52 8.37
CA THR A 374 3.31 11.18 7.98
C THR A 374 2.35 10.19 7.33
N ALA A 375 1.22 9.96 7.97
CA ALA A 375 0.09 9.22 7.41
C ALA A 375 -1.18 9.53 8.23
N ILE A 376 -2.35 9.32 7.65
CA ILE A 376 -3.62 9.37 8.37
C ILE A 376 -3.75 8.07 9.18
N PRO A 377 -3.98 8.15 10.50
CA PRO A 377 -4.09 6.95 11.33
C PRO A 377 -5.19 6.01 10.85
N ILE A 378 -4.88 4.69 10.85
CA ILE A 378 -5.90 3.64 10.65
C ILE A 378 -6.63 3.28 11.95
N ARG A 379 -6.13 3.74 13.12
CA ARG A 379 -6.86 3.61 14.38
C ARG A 379 -7.72 4.85 14.63
N THR A 380 -9.00 4.65 14.78
CA THR A 380 -10.00 5.71 15.00
C THR A 380 -9.89 6.38 16.37
N ASP A 381 -9.14 5.79 17.31
CA ASP A 381 -8.87 6.32 18.65
C ASP A 381 -7.52 7.07 18.76
N ILE A 382 -6.86 7.34 17.63
CA ILE A 382 -5.67 8.21 17.54
C ILE A 382 -6.08 9.55 16.96
N THR A 383 -5.83 10.62 17.69
CA THR A 383 -6.18 11.99 17.28
C THR A 383 -4.95 12.75 16.78
N ALA A 384 -5.17 13.88 16.09
CA ALA A 384 -4.09 14.78 15.69
C ALA A 384 -3.22 15.23 16.87
N ALA A 385 -3.82 15.40 18.06
CA ALA A 385 -3.08 15.79 19.27
C ALA A 385 -2.11 14.70 19.75
N ASP A 386 -2.49 13.43 19.61
CA ASP A 386 -1.65 12.29 20.03
C ASP A 386 -0.34 12.21 19.22
N ILE A 387 -0.37 12.68 17.97
CA ILE A 387 0.75 12.60 17.03
C ILE A 387 1.39 13.98 16.73
N GLY A 388 1.00 15.03 17.49
CA GLY A 388 1.58 16.36 17.36
C GLY A 388 1.15 17.16 16.14
N ARG A 389 -0.04 16.87 15.55
CA ARG A 389 -0.57 17.49 14.30
C ARG A 389 -1.77 18.41 14.54
N THR A 390 -1.99 18.89 15.77
CA THR A 390 -3.19 19.69 16.13
C THR A 390 -3.32 20.97 15.32
N ASP A 391 -2.20 21.63 15.03
CA ASP A 391 -2.15 22.92 14.34
C ASP A 391 -1.77 22.78 12.84
N ASP A 392 -1.88 21.57 12.28
CA ASP A 392 -1.58 21.26 10.88
C ASP A 392 -2.87 21.28 10.04
N PRO A 393 -3.14 22.35 9.26
CA PRO A 393 -4.36 22.46 8.48
C PRO A 393 -4.44 21.44 7.35
N TYR A 394 -3.29 21.03 6.78
CA TYR A 394 -3.24 20.05 5.69
C TYR A 394 -3.50 18.64 6.20
N PHE A 395 -3.01 18.31 7.39
CA PHE A 395 -3.39 17.07 8.06
C PHE A 395 -4.89 17.02 8.36
N ALA A 396 -5.45 18.11 8.87
CA ALA A 396 -6.90 18.21 9.14
C ALA A 396 -7.72 18.00 7.86
N GLN A 397 -7.34 18.66 6.75
CA GLN A 397 -7.98 18.51 5.45
C GLN A 397 -7.88 17.06 4.92
N ALA A 398 -6.73 16.41 5.05
CA ALA A 398 -6.54 15.03 4.63
C ALA A 398 -7.41 14.05 5.44
N VAL A 399 -7.54 14.27 6.76
CA VAL A 399 -8.43 13.48 7.62
C VAL A 399 -9.89 13.65 7.21
N GLU A 400 -10.30 14.86 6.83
CA GLU A 400 -11.65 15.14 6.33
C GLU A 400 -11.91 14.39 5.03
N MET A 401 -11.01 14.47 4.05
CA MET A 401 -11.09 13.71 2.80
C MET A 401 -11.13 12.19 3.03
N ALA A 402 -10.40 11.68 4.03
CA ALA A 402 -10.40 10.25 4.39
C ALA A 402 -11.73 9.77 5.02
N GLY A 403 -12.63 10.67 5.37
CA GLY A 403 -13.97 10.35 5.85
C GLY A 403 -14.93 9.86 4.77
N GLY A 404 -14.58 10.07 3.48
CA GLY A 404 -15.39 9.66 2.32
C GLY A 404 -14.50 9.07 1.21
N LEU A 405 -13.89 7.91 1.46
CA LEU A 405 -12.94 7.31 0.53
C LEU A 405 -13.59 6.54 -0.61
N TYR A 406 -13.04 6.75 -1.81
CA TYR A 406 -13.04 5.84 -2.93
C TYR A 406 -11.73 5.04 -2.92
N PHE A 407 -11.78 3.76 -3.30
CA PHE A 407 -10.60 2.91 -3.18
C PHE A 407 -9.58 3.16 -4.30
N TRP A 408 -8.32 2.91 -3.99
CA TRP A 408 -7.29 2.82 -5.01
C TRP A 408 -7.65 1.74 -6.03
N PRO A 409 -7.44 1.93 -7.35
CA PRO A 409 -7.69 0.89 -8.35
C PRO A 409 -6.99 -0.44 -8.06
N ASP A 410 -5.80 -0.40 -7.48
CA ASP A 410 -5.03 -1.58 -7.07
C ASP A 410 -5.60 -2.29 -5.83
N ASN A 411 -6.51 -1.67 -5.08
CA ASN A 411 -7.29 -2.37 -4.06
C ASN A 411 -8.47 -3.17 -4.66
N CYS A 412 -8.88 -2.86 -5.88
CA CYS A 412 -10.08 -3.40 -6.51
C CYS A 412 -9.79 -4.33 -7.68
N LEU A 413 -8.68 -4.15 -8.40
CA LEU A 413 -8.34 -4.85 -9.63
C LEU A 413 -7.28 -5.92 -9.40
N SER A 414 -7.27 -6.95 -10.27
CA SER A 414 -6.21 -7.96 -10.24
C SER A 414 -4.83 -7.34 -10.52
N ALA A 415 -3.76 -7.98 -10.04
CA ALA A 415 -2.40 -7.47 -10.22
C ALA A 415 -2.03 -7.31 -11.71
N ASP A 416 -2.51 -8.18 -12.58
CA ASP A 416 -2.22 -8.14 -14.02
C ASP A 416 -2.94 -6.97 -14.69
N VAL A 417 -4.19 -6.70 -14.32
CA VAL A 417 -4.94 -5.51 -14.76
C VAL A 417 -4.30 -4.23 -14.24
N VAL A 418 -3.86 -4.20 -12.97
CA VAL A 418 -3.15 -3.05 -12.38
C VAL A 418 -1.86 -2.74 -13.15
N ASN A 419 -1.10 -3.75 -13.56
CA ASN A 419 0.10 -3.53 -14.39
C ASN A 419 -0.22 -2.84 -15.72
N ILE A 420 -1.33 -3.22 -16.37
CA ILE A 420 -1.82 -2.56 -17.60
C ILE A 420 -2.27 -1.12 -17.26
N TYR A 421 -3.07 -0.96 -16.20
CA TYR A 421 -3.58 0.34 -15.74
C TYR A 421 -2.45 1.33 -15.41
N CYS A 422 -1.34 0.86 -14.86
CA CYS A 422 -0.19 1.70 -14.57
C CYS A 422 0.65 2.08 -15.80
N SER A 423 0.64 1.27 -16.87
CA SER A 423 1.64 1.40 -17.96
C SER A 423 1.07 1.86 -19.29
N LEU A 424 -0.13 1.46 -19.65
CA LEU A 424 -0.67 1.72 -20.99
C LEU A 424 -1.52 2.99 -21.15
N PRO A 425 -2.24 3.51 -20.14
CA PRO A 425 -3.09 4.69 -20.31
C PRO A 425 -2.35 5.92 -20.86
N CYS A 426 -1.07 6.10 -20.51
CA CYS A 426 -0.28 7.20 -21.06
C CYS A 426 -0.13 7.12 -22.59
N GLN A 427 -0.22 5.93 -23.19
CA GLN A 427 -0.19 5.77 -24.66
C GLN A 427 -1.50 6.24 -25.30
N VAL A 428 -2.63 6.09 -24.60
CA VAL A 428 -3.91 6.69 -25.01
C VAL A 428 -3.86 8.20 -24.86
N LEU A 429 -3.30 8.68 -23.76
CA LEU A 429 -3.13 10.10 -23.47
C LEU A 429 -2.41 10.83 -24.60
N VAL A 430 -1.28 10.30 -25.07
CA VAL A 430 -0.47 10.90 -26.15
C VAL A 430 -0.89 10.47 -27.56
N GLY A 431 -1.95 9.67 -27.70
CA GLY A 431 -2.52 9.26 -28.98
C GLY A 431 -1.78 8.15 -29.74
N ASN A 432 -0.93 7.40 -29.06
CA ASN A 432 -0.23 6.24 -29.62
C ASN A 432 -1.07 4.95 -29.57
N MET A 433 -2.12 4.91 -28.76
CA MET A 433 -3.04 3.81 -28.56
C MET A 433 -4.48 4.34 -28.54
N SER A 434 -5.42 3.58 -29.02
CA SER A 434 -6.83 3.89 -28.87
C SER A 434 -7.38 3.40 -27.52
N LEU A 435 -8.48 3.98 -27.05
CA LEU A 435 -9.18 3.49 -25.86
C LEU A 435 -9.65 2.05 -26.03
N ASP A 436 -10.11 1.66 -27.23
CA ASP A 436 -10.54 0.29 -27.53
C ASP A 436 -9.37 -0.73 -27.45
N GLU A 437 -8.16 -0.33 -27.78
CA GLU A 437 -6.97 -1.18 -27.61
C GLU A 437 -6.59 -1.32 -26.14
N LEU A 438 -6.69 -0.25 -25.35
CA LEU A 438 -6.45 -0.28 -23.91
C LEU A 438 -7.46 -1.19 -23.20
N THR A 439 -8.77 -0.97 -23.43
CA THR A 439 -9.82 -1.76 -22.77
C THR A 439 -9.69 -3.24 -23.10
N ARG A 440 -9.37 -3.58 -24.35
CA ARG A 440 -9.10 -4.96 -24.74
C ARG A 440 -7.88 -5.54 -24.01
N ALA A 441 -6.79 -4.78 -23.87
CA ALA A 441 -5.63 -5.25 -23.13
C ALA A 441 -5.92 -5.50 -21.64
N MET A 442 -6.78 -4.67 -21.05
CA MET A 442 -7.25 -4.84 -19.66
C MET A 442 -8.18 -6.06 -19.54
N ASP A 443 -9.09 -6.25 -20.47
CA ASP A 443 -9.99 -7.41 -20.50
C ASP A 443 -9.19 -8.73 -20.68
N ASP A 444 -8.19 -8.73 -21.58
CA ASP A 444 -7.32 -9.90 -21.78
C ASP A 444 -6.52 -10.23 -20.50
N ALA A 445 -6.09 -9.22 -19.74
CA ALA A 445 -5.35 -9.41 -18.48
C ALA A 445 -6.24 -9.91 -17.31
N GLN A 446 -7.55 -9.80 -17.40
CA GLN A 446 -8.47 -10.42 -16.44
C GLN A 446 -8.55 -11.94 -16.57
N LEU A 447 -8.29 -12.47 -17.79
CA LEU A 447 -8.46 -13.88 -18.12
C LEU A 447 -7.24 -14.74 -17.75
N ASP A 448 -6.10 -14.13 -17.42
CA ASP A 448 -4.83 -14.79 -17.07
C ASP A 448 -4.68 -14.95 -15.54
#